data_77a81c48557881a9afb882b2da8e3d75
#
_entry.id   77a81c48557881a9afb882b2da8e3d75
#
_cell.length_a   1.000
_cell.length_b   1.000
_cell.length_c   1.000
_cell.angle_alpha   90.00
_cell.angle_beta   90.00
_cell.angle_gamma   90.00
#
_symmetry.space_group_name_H-M   'P 1'
#
loop_
_entity.id
_entity.type
_entity.pdbx_description
1 polymer ?
#
loop_
_entity_poly.entity_id
_entity_poly.type
_entity_poly.pdbx_seq_one_letter_code
_entity_poly.pdbx_strand_id
1 'polypeptide(L)'
;MQQFFCKLLIIHKLNVHVNYLRRELPAGHARLEKGTAFMLNLLDIKPLPLATAGLDPVKGEIKSTPEDFVVEEIPAYEPAGEGDFLYLWVEKRDLSSPYMARSLAKALSIPSMEVGMAGYKDRRSVSRQWISVPGHLEKETDKVEIEGFKILKKSRHGNKLRTGHLHGNQFNILLRSNMDEQNQQKIKKLVERVTETGLWNFYGEQRFGKNLETLKIGLDLLAQDKEASRRPFYLRKLALSAVQSALFNEVLRLRVTN
;
A
#
# COMPACT_ATOMS: atom_id res chain seq x y z
N MET A 1 14.46 -18.29 -21.01
CA MET A 1 13.38 -17.74 -20.14
C MET A 1 13.09 -16.33 -20.63
N GLN A 2 12.04 -16.14 -21.42
CA GLN A 2 11.66 -14.80 -21.88
C GLN A 2 10.99 -14.04 -20.74
N GLN A 3 11.35 -12.77 -20.56
CA GLN A 3 10.89 -11.92 -19.46
C GLN A 3 9.79 -10.98 -19.96
N PHE A 4 8.69 -10.88 -19.22
CA PHE A 4 7.62 -9.94 -19.51
C PHE A 4 7.68 -8.78 -18.50
N PHE A 5 7.82 -7.55 -18.99
CA PHE A 5 7.75 -6.33 -18.18
C PHE A 5 6.31 -5.78 -18.19
N CYS A 6 5.68 -5.74 -17.03
CA CYS A 6 4.43 -5.02 -16.85
C CYS A 6 4.68 -3.72 -16.10
N LYS A 7 4.39 -2.57 -16.72
CA LYS A 7 4.45 -1.25 -16.08
C LYS A 7 3.05 -0.90 -15.59
N LEU A 8 2.83 -1.00 -14.28
CA LEU A 8 1.54 -0.70 -13.64
C LEU A 8 1.64 0.63 -12.89
N LEU A 9 0.86 1.62 -13.31
CA LEU A 9 0.71 2.89 -12.60
C LEU A 9 -0.49 2.79 -11.66
N ILE A 10 -0.24 2.64 -10.35
CA ILE A 10 -1.31 2.68 -9.34
C ILE A 10 -1.31 4.07 -8.70
N ILE A 11 -2.26 4.90 -9.12
CA ILE A 11 -2.50 6.20 -8.51
C ILE A 11 -3.46 5.99 -7.34
N HIS A 12 -2.93 5.99 -6.11
CA HIS A 12 -3.74 5.97 -4.90
C HIS A 12 -4.26 7.39 -4.58
N LYS A 13 -5.37 7.79 -5.20
CA LYS A 13 -6.22 8.85 -4.64
C LYS A 13 -7.54 8.25 -4.19
N LEU A 14 -7.57 7.76 -2.95
CA LEU A 14 -8.81 7.50 -2.23
C LEU A 14 -8.95 8.51 -1.08
N ASN A 15 -9.25 9.76 -1.44
CA ASN A 15 -10.00 10.66 -0.56
C ASN A 15 -11.48 10.28 -0.69
N VAL A 16 -11.88 9.21 -0.02
CA VAL A 16 -13.30 8.94 0.17
C VAL A 16 -13.81 9.96 1.19
N HIS A 17 -14.54 10.93 0.71
CA HIS A 17 -15.32 11.85 1.55
C HIS A 17 -16.36 11.01 2.30
N VAL A 18 -16.12 10.74 3.59
CA VAL A 18 -16.99 10.00 4.52
C VAL A 18 -18.31 10.74 4.81
N ASN A 19 -18.55 11.89 4.19
CA ASN A 19 -19.72 12.73 4.44
C ASN A 19 -21.05 12.24 3.83
N TYR A 20 -21.05 11.17 3.02
CA TYR A 20 -22.26 10.69 2.37
C TYR A 20 -23.10 9.69 3.20
N LEU A 21 -22.57 9.16 4.29
CA LEU A 21 -23.27 8.16 5.12
C LEU A 21 -23.97 8.74 6.37
N ARG A 22 -24.04 10.08 6.52
CA ARG A 22 -24.71 10.71 7.68
C ARG A 22 -26.21 11.00 7.51
N ARG A 23 -26.78 10.78 6.35
CA ARG A 23 -28.23 10.96 6.14
C ARG A 23 -28.90 9.61 6.00
N GLU A 24 -29.82 9.33 6.91
CA GLU A 24 -30.74 8.19 6.94
C GLU A 24 -30.27 6.91 7.66
N LEU A 25 -30.15 7.03 8.98
CA LEU A 25 -30.20 5.85 9.83
C LEU A 25 -31.33 6.02 10.86
N PRO A 26 -32.31 5.11 10.93
CA PRO A 26 -33.40 5.20 11.92
C PRO A 26 -32.91 4.99 13.36
N ALA A 27 -33.52 5.70 14.31
CA ALA A 27 -33.19 5.60 15.74
C ALA A 27 -33.87 4.35 16.35
N GLY A 28 -33.14 3.59 17.19
CA GLY A 28 -33.71 2.53 18.01
C GLY A 28 -32.87 1.25 18.06
N HIS A 29 -33.19 0.36 19.03
CA HIS A 29 -32.50 -0.92 19.29
C HIS A 29 -32.43 -1.88 18.09
N ALA A 30 -33.40 -1.85 17.18
CA ALA A 30 -33.39 -2.61 15.92
C ALA A 30 -32.20 -2.26 14.98
N ARG A 31 -31.53 -1.13 15.25
CA ARG A 31 -30.36 -0.66 14.51
C ARG A 31 -29.07 -1.42 14.90
N LEU A 32 -28.96 -1.85 16.16
CA LEU A 32 -27.81 -2.64 16.65
C LEU A 32 -27.83 -4.06 16.06
N GLU A 33 -28.99 -4.72 16.03
CA GLU A 33 -29.12 -6.10 15.50
C GLU A 33 -28.85 -6.17 14.00
N LYS A 34 -29.38 -5.23 13.20
CA LYS A 34 -29.12 -5.14 11.76
C LYS A 34 -27.66 -4.76 11.47
N GLY A 35 -27.08 -3.87 12.28
CA GLY A 35 -25.66 -3.48 12.18
C GLY A 35 -24.73 -4.65 12.50
N THR A 36 -25.04 -5.45 13.52
CA THR A 36 -24.27 -6.62 13.91
C THR A 36 -24.37 -7.73 12.86
N ALA A 37 -25.56 -8.01 12.34
CA ALA A 37 -25.77 -8.97 11.26
C ALA A 37 -25.00 -8.56 9.97
N PHE A 38 -25.02 -7.28 9.62
CA PHE A 38 -24.23 -6.75 8.49
C PHE A 38 -22.72 -6.87 8.72
N MET A 39 -22.25 -6.59 9.94
CA MET A 39 -20.83 -6.74 10.29
C MET A 39 -20.36 -8.19 10.22
N LEU A 40 -21.18 -9.15 10.66
CA LEU A 40 -20.86 -10.58 10.56
C LEU A 40 -20.75 -11.05 9.10
N ASN A 41 -21.58 -10.49 8.20
CA ASN A 41 -21.49 -10.76 6.77
C ASN A 41 -20.19 -10.27 6.11
N LEU A 42 -19.47 -9.31 6.71
CA LEU A 42 -18.17 -8.86 6.21
C LEU A 42 -17.05 -9.89 6.40
N LEU A 43 -17.25 -10.90 7.27
CA LEU A 43 -16.32 -12.03 7.42
C LEU A 43 -16.55 -13.09 6.35
N ASP A 44 -17.73 -13.13 5.73
CA ASP A 44 -18.01 -13.96 4.56
C ASP A 44 -17.54 -13.24 3.29
N ILE A 45 -16.21 -13.25 3.08
CA ILE A 45 -15.62 -12.60 1.91
C ILE A 45 -16.04 -13.37 0.66
N LYS A 46 -16.98 -12.78 -0.08
CA LYS A 46 -17.42 -13.32 -1.36
C LYS A 46 -16.28 -13.20 -2.40
N PRO A 47 -16.21 -14.16 -3.34
CA PRO A 47 -15.26 -14.05 -4.45
C PRO A 47 -15.41 -12.71 -5.17
N LEU A 48 -14.29 -12.04 -5.38
CA LEU A 48 -14.27 -10.78 -6.10
C LEU A 48 -14.44 -11.06 -7.61
N PRO A 49 -15.25 -10.27 -8.32
CA PRO A 49 -15.36 -10.39 -9.76
C PRO A 49 -14.00 -10.07 -10.42
N LEU A 50 -13.64 -10.83 -11.43
CA LEU A 50 -12.41 -10.65 -12.18
C LEU A 50 -12.68 -9.94 -13.50
N ALA A 51 -11.95 -8.89 -13.82
CA ALA A 51 -12.02 -8.24 -15.13
C ALA A 51 -11.66 -9.22 -16.26
N THR A 52 -10.88 -10.24 -15.95
CA THR A 52 -10.43 -11.31 -16.86
C THR A 52 -11.25 -12.59 -16.75
N ALA A 53 -12.47 -12.54 -16.19
CA ALA A 53 -13.35 -13.70 -16.09
C ALA A 53 -13.57 -14.33 -17.50
N GLY A 54 -13.55 -15.65 -17.55
CA GLY A 54 -13.69 -16.43 -18.79
C GLY A 54 -12.41 -16.55 -19.63
N LEU A 55 -11.29 -15.96 -19.20
CA LEU A 55 -9.99 -16.15 -19.81
C LEU A 55 -9.14 -17.13 -19.00
N ASP A 56 -8.35 -17.95 -19.69
CA ASP A 56 -7.44 -18.89 -19.04
C ASP A 56 -6.31 -18.15 -18.31
N PRO A 57 -6.06 -18.46 -17.04
CA PRO A 57 -4.96 -17.85 -16.31
C PRO A 57 -3.60 -18.39 -16.79
N VAL A 58 -2.56 -17.58 -16.63
CA VAL A 58 -1.17 -18.01 -16.78
C VAL A 58 -0.51 -18.03 -15.42
N LYS A 59 0.08 -19.16 -15.05
CA LYS A 59 0.86 -19.29 -13.83
C LYS A 59 2.17 -18.52 -13.96
N GLY A 60 2.50 -17.74 -12.95
CA GLY A 60 3.75 -16.99 -12.91
C GLY A 60 4.18 -16.68 -11.48
N GLU A 61 5.45 -16.35 -11.35
CA GLU A 61 6.09 -15.97 -10.10
C GLU A 61 6.50 -14.51 -10.13
N ILE A 62 6.23 -13.77 -9.06
CA ILE A 62 6.67 -12.39 -8.84
C ILE A 62 7.59 -12.34 -7.64
N LYS A 63 8.49 -11.35 -7.60
CA LYS A 63 9.42 -11.16 -6.47
C LYS A 63 10.34 -12.37 -6.23
N SER A 64 10.77 -13.09 -7.27
CA SER A 64 11.78 -14.14 -7.14
C SER A 64 13.11 -13.53 -6.67
N THR A 65 13.42 -12.32 -7.16
CA THR A 65 14.47 -11.44 -6.62
C THR A 65 13.89 -10.06 -6.29
N PRO A 66 14.58 -9.22 -5.49
CA PRO A 66 14.13 -7.84 -5.25
C PRO A 66 13.98 -7.00 -6.51
N GLU A 67 14.80 -7.25 -7.52
CA GLU A 67 14.80 -6.56 -8.81
C GLU A 67 13.55 -6.86 -9.65
N ASP A 68 12.87 -7.97 -9.37
CA ASP A 68 11.62 -8.32 -10.06
C ASP A 68 10.45 -7.42 -9.63
N PHE A 69 10.64 -6.62 -8.59
CA PHE A 69 9.61 -5.75 -8.05
C PHE A 69 10.17 -4.35 -7.71
N VAL A 70 10.18 -3.49 -8.71
CA VAL A 70 10.68 -2.13 -8.57
C VAL A 70 9.52 -1.18 -8.30
N VAL A 71 9.65 -0.37 -7.24
CA VAL A 71 8.65 0.63 -6.84
C VAL A 71 9.30 2.01 -6.81
N GLU A 72 8.70 2.95 -7.50
CA GLU A 72 9.12 4.35 -7.49
C GLU A 72 7.99 5.23 -6.98
N GLU A 73 8.28 6.02 -5.95
CA GLU A 73 7.32 6.94 -5.37
C GLU A 73 7.04 8.10 -6.32
N ILE A 74 5.77 8.44 -6.49
CA ILE A 74 5.34 9.67 -7.16
C ILE A 74 5.04 10.68 -6.05
N PRO A 75 5.92 11.66 -5.81
CA PRO A 75 5.75 12.61 -4.72
C PRO A 75 4.53 13.50 -4.94
N ALA A 76 3.92 13.99 -3.86
CA ALA A 76 2.83 14.95 -3.94
C ALA A 76 3.32 16.34 -4.39
N TYR A 77 4.60 16.63 -4.17
CA TYR A 77 5.28 17.86 -4.56
C TYR A 77 6.78 17.60 -4.63
N GLU A 78 7.48 18.40 -5.40
CA GLU A 78 8.96 18.40 -5.43
C GLU A 78 9.51 19.23 -4.27
N PRO A 79 10.68 18.88 -3.72
CA PRO A 79 11.35 19.70 -2.71
C PRO A 79 11.67 21.11 -3.25
N ALA A 80 11.50 22.12 -2.40
CA ALA A 80 11.63 23.54 -2.80
C ALA A 80 13.07 23.99 -3.10
N GLY A 81 14.08 23.23 -2.69
CA GLY A 81 15.49 23.59 -2.81
C GLY A 81 16.05 24.34 -1.59
N GLU A 82 15.19 24.84 -0.70
CA GLU A 82 15.53 25.59 0.52
C GLU A 82 14.69 25.13 1.70
N GLY A 83 15.09 25.46 2.93
CA GLY A 83 14.36 25.18 4.17
C GLY A 83 15.13 24.31 5.18
N ASP A 84 14.46 24.00 6.30
CA ASP A 84 15.08 23.41 7.50
C ASP A 84 15.22 21.89 7.45
N PHE A 85 14.56 21.23 6.49
CA PHE A 85 14.62 19.78 6.33
C PHE A 85 15.44 19.41 5.10
N LEU A 86 16.25 18.36 5.23
CA LEU A 86 16.94 17.75 4.12
C LEU A 86 16.09 16.57 3.60
N TYR A 87 15.70 16.65 2.35
CA TYR A 87 15.04 15.58 1.62
C TYR A 87 16.09 14.75 0.89
N LEU A 88 16.02 13.45 1.06
CA LEU A 88 16.90 12.47 0.46
C LEU A 88 16.06 11.59 -0.48
N TRP A 89 16.34 11.63 -1.76
CA TRP A 89 15.83 10.63 -2.70
C TRP A 89 16.69 9.39 -2.56
N VAL A 90 16.09 8.31 -2.04
CA VAL A 90 16.83 7.11 -1.68
C VAL A 90 16.36 5.90 -2.46
N GLU A 91 17.29 4.98 -2.70
CA GLU A 91 17.00 3.62 -3.15
C GLU A 91 17.27 2.66 -2.00
N LYS A 92 16.33 1.75 -1.77
CA LYS A 92 16.52 0.63 -0.86
C LYS A 92 16.26 -0.69 -1.58
N ARG A 93 17.07 -1.71 -1.27
CA ARG A 93 17.02 -3.05 -1.84
C ARG A 93 16.91 -4.07 -0.72
N ASP A 94 15.87 -4.94 -0.77
CA ASP A 94 15.56 -5.97 0.23
C ASP A 94 15.58 -5.49 1.69
N LEU A 95 15.16 -4.26 1.91
CA LEU A 95 15.19 -3.57 3.19
C LEU A 95 13.79 -3.10 3.59
N SER A 96 13.32 -3.40 4.81
CA SER A 96 12.03 -2.89 5.26
C SER A 96 12.11 -1.40 5.60
N SER A 97 11.06 -0.62 5.29
CA SER A 97 11.03 0.81 5.58
C SER A 97 11.24 1.16 7.07
N PRO A 98 10.65 0.42 8.04
CA PRO A 98 10.94 0.67 9.45
C PRO A 98 12.39 0.36 9.85
N TYR A 99 13.02 -0.66 9.28
CA TYR A 99 14.42 -0.96 9.55
C TYR A 99 15.33 0.11 8.95
N MET A 100 15.09 0.50 7.69
CA MET A 100 15.80 1.60 7.04
C MET A 100 15.76 2.88 7.87
N ALA A 101 14.56 3.29 8.35
CA ALA A 101 14.40 4.49 9.16
C ALA A 101 15.19 4.41 10.48
N ARG A 102 15.17 3.27 11.17
CA ARG A 102 15.95 3.08 12.41
C ARG A 102 17.45 3.10 12.14
N SER A 103 17.90 2.43 11.07
CA SER A 103 19.33 2.38 10.72
C SER A 103 19.86 3.76 10.33
N LEU A 104 19.09 4.52 9.55
CA LEU A 104 19.43 5.89 9.19
C LEU A 104 19.46 6.80 10.42
N ALA A 105 18.44 6.72 11.27
CA ALA A 105 18.39 7.49 12.51
C ALA A 105 19.59 7.20 13.43
N LYS A 106 19.98 5.92 13.56
CA LYS A 106 21.17 5.50 14.30
C LYS A 106 22.45 6.07 13.69
N ALA A 107 22.61 5.96 12.38
CA ALA A 107 23.79 6.50 11.67
C ALA A 107 23.92 8.02 11.82
N LEU A 108 22.81 8.74 11.88
CA LEU A 108 22.75 10.19 12.06
C LEU A 108 22.68 10.63 13.53
N SER A 109 22.68 9.69 14.50
CA SER A 109 22.54 9.95 15.94
C SER A 109 21.30 10.76 16.31
N ILE A 110 20.15 10.48 15.67
CA ILE A 110 18.87 11.14 15.92
C ILE A 110 17.78 10.13 16.32
N PRO A 111 16.69 10.56 16.97
CA PRO A 111 15.52 9.72 17.21
C PRO A 111 14.88 9.25 15.88
N SER A 112 14.42 8.00 15.81
CA SER A 112 13.79 7.45 14.59
C SER A 112 12.55 8.25 14.14
N MET A 113 11.90 8.95 15.08
CA MET A 113 10.77 9.81 14.77
C MET A 113 11.18 11.06 13.95
N GLU A 114 12.45 11.43 13.92
CA GLU A 114 12.96 12.54 13.10
C GLU A 114 13.09 12.16 11.61
N VAL A 115 13.12 10.88 11.29
CA VAL A 115 13.08 10.40 9.91
C VAL A 115 11.64 10.43 9.39
N GLY A 116 11.36 11.31 8.44
CA GLY A 116 10.04 11.43 7.78
C GLY A 116 9.95 10.58 6.53
N MET A 117 8.77 9.98 6.30
CA MET A 117 8.46 9.19 5.09
C MET A 117 7.00 9.40 4.69
N ALA A 118 6.73 9.45 3.38
CA ALA A 118 5.37 9.56 2.86
C ALA A 118 4.57 8.24 2.96
N GLY A 119 5.26 7.10 2.88
CA GLY A 119 4.67 5.78 2.98
C GLY A 119 5.72 4.67 3.09
N TYR A 120 5.29 3.51 3.57
CA TYR A 120 6.14 2.33 3.62
C TYR A 120 6.19 1.64 2.26
N LYS A 121 7.33 1.07 1.94
CA LYS A 121 7.56 0.23 0.75
C LYS A 121 7.90 -1.19 1.19
N ASP A 122 7.52 -2.15 0.37
CA ASP A 122 7.78 -3.58 0.60
C ASP A 122 9.27 -3.85 0.87
N ARG A 123 9.55 -4.88 1.69
CA ARG A 123 10.92 -5.31 1.94
C ARG A 123 11.52 -5.92 0.66
N ARG A 124 10.91 -7.00 0.14
CA ARG A 124 11.42 -7.74 -1.03
C ARG A 124 11.11 -6.96 -2.32
N SER A 125 11.89 -5.89 -2.52
CA SER A 125 11.76 -4.97 -3.65
C SER A 125 13.01 -4.10 -3.77
N VAL A 126 13.18 -3.48 -4.92
CA VAL A 126 13.97 -2.26 -5.09
C VAL A 126 13.01 -1.09 -5.05
N SER A 127 13.17 -0.17 -4.11
CA SER A 127 12.22 0.95 -3.96
C SER A 127 12.93 2.28 -3.90
N ARG A 128 12.40 3.27 -4.62
CA ARG A 128 12.86 4.65 -4.60
C ARG A 128 11.81 5.54 -4.00
N GLN A 129 12.19 6.38 -3.07
CA GLN A 129 11.28 7.29 -2.37
C GLN A 129 12.00 8.48 -1.77
N TRP A 130 11.25 9.55 -1.49
CA TRP A 130 11.74 10.61 -0.63
C TRP A 130 11.68 10.21 0.84
N ILE A 131 12.67 10.58 1.60
CA ILE A 131 12.68 10.61 3.07
C ILE A 131 13.20 11.98 3.51
N SER A 132 12.85 12.43 4.72
CA SER A 132 13.36 13.68 5.26
C SER A 132 14.05 13.47 6.60
N VAL A 133 15.09 14.24 6.83
CA VAL A 133 15.84 14.35 8.09
C VAL A 133 16.06 15.84 8.41
N PRO A 134 16.48 16.22 9.64
CA PRO A 134 16.85 17.59 9.95
C PRO A 134 17.95 18.10 9.02
N GLY A 135 17.80 19.34 8.54
CA GLY A 135 18.65 19.89 7.49
C GLY A 135 20.12 20.15 7.91
N HIS A 136 20.37 20.33 9.22
CA HIS A 136 21.73 20.50 9.73
C HIS A 136 22.62 19.26 9.57
N LEU A 137 22.03 18.08 9.27
CA LEU A 137 22.72 16.80 9.12
C LEU A 137 23.19 16.52 7.67
N GLU A 138 23.19 17.51 6.80
CA GLU A 138 23.51 17.30 5.38
C GLU A 138 24.87 16.67 5.16
N LYS A 139 25.89 17.13 5.89
CA LYS A 139 27.27 16.59 5.80
C LYS A 139 27.38 15.18 6.38
N GLU A 140 26.63 14.90 7.44
CA GLU A 140 26.59 13.58 8.10
C GLU A 140 25.95 12.53 7.19
N THR A 141 25.00 12.93 6.33
CA THR A 141 24.38 12.00 5.36
C THR A 141 25.36 11.48 4.32
N ASP A 142 26.49 12.16 4.05
CA ASP A 142 27.54 11.69 3.13
C ASP A 142 28.32 10.49 3.68
N LYS A 143 28.28 10.29 5.01
CA LYS A 143 28.98 9.22 5.71
C LYS A 143 28.10 8.02 6.03
N VAL A 144 26.84 8.05 5.57
CA VAL A 144 25.88 6.98 5.85
C VAL A 144 26.19 5.77 5.00
N GLU A 145 26.58 4.69 5.65
CA GLU A 145 26.80 3.37 5.06
C GLU A 145 25.79 2.38 5.66
N ILE A 146 24.81 1.98 4.87
CA ILE A 146 23.80 0.98 5.23
C ILE A 146 23.68 0.02 4.05
N GLU A 147 23.84 -1.27 4.32
CA GLU A 147 23.71 -2.31 3.30
C GLU A 147 22.30 -2.27 2.67
N GLY A 148 22.24 -2.31 1.36
CA GLY A 148 20.99 -2.24 0.61
C GLY A 148 20.32 -0.84 0.59
N PHE A 149 21.03 0.23 0.96
CA PHE A 149 20.53 1.59 0.96
C PHE A 149 21.48 2.54 0.24
N LYS A 150 20.94 3.43 -0.58
CA LYS A 150 21.72 4.46 -1.30
C LYS A 150 20.96 5.77 -1.31
N ILE A 151 21.68 6.87 -1.10
CA ILE A 151 21.17 8.24 -1.33
C ILE A 151 21.51 8.61 -2.77
N LEU A 152 20.49 8.90 -3.57
CA LEU A 152 20.61 9.21 -4.99
C LEU A 152 20.63 10.72 -5.26
N LYS A 153 19.84 11.49 -4.47
CA LYS A 153 19.71 12.94 -4.62
C LYS A 153 19.41 13.57 -3.27
N LYS A 154 19.86 14.79 -3.06
CA LYS A 154 19.55 15.63 -1.89
C LYS A 154 18.88 16.92 -2.35
N SER A 155 17.96 17.42 -1.53
CA SER A 155 17.33 18.73 -1.72
C SER A 155 16.82 19.26 -0.39
N ARG A 156 16.65 20.56 -0.25
CA ARG A 156 16.07 21.20 0.95
C ARG A 156 14.57 21.38 0.79
N HIS A 157 13.85 21.40 1.92
CA HIS A 157 12.42 21.69 1.96
C HIS A 157 12.02 22.29 3.30
N GLY A 158 10.98 23.14 3.31
CA GLY A 158 10.54 23.83 4.53
C GLY A 158 9.85 22.94 5.56
N ASN A 159 9.26 21.82 5.14
CA ASN A 159 8.50 20.95 6.01
C ASN A 159 9.06 19.53 6.06
N LYS A 160 8.90 18.88 7.23
CA LYS A 160 9.16 17.46 7.37
C LYS A 160 8.18 16.63 6.53
N LEU A 161 8.68 15.62 5.85
CA LEU A 161 7.87 14.68 5.09
C LEU A 161 6.98 13.85 6.04
N ARG A 162 5.69 13.75 5.74
CA ARG A 162 4.70 13.04 6.56
C ARG A 162 3.98 11.97 5.74
N THR A 163 3.44 10.99 6.45
CA THR A 163 2.61 9.95 5.83
C THR A 163 1.47 10.57 5.02
N GLY A 164 1.33 10.12 3.77
CA GLY A 164 0.33 10.62 2.82
C GLY A 164 0.85 11.70 1.88
N HIS A 165 2.08 12.23 2.05
CA HIS A 165 2.67 13.21 1.15
C HIS A 165 3.21 12.57 -0.14
N LEU A 166 2.38 11.75 -0.79
CA LEU A 166 2.66 11.15 -2.08
C LEU A 166 1.40 11.13 -2.94
N HIS A 167 1.55 11.23 -4.26
CA HIS A 167 0.45 11.02 -5.21
C HIS A 167 0.19 9.52 -5.43
N GLY A 168 1.23 8.70 -5.42
CA GLY A 168 1.11 7.29 -5.69
C GLY A 168 2.46 6.60 -5.80
N ASN A 169 2.46 5.43 -6.41
CA ASN A 169 3.66 4.68 -6.70
C ASN A 169 3.59 4.15 -8.14
N GLN A 170 4.70 4.18 -8.83
CA GLN A 170 4.90 3.49 -10.09
C GLN A 170 5.52 2.13 -9.79
N PHE A 171 4.96 1.07 -10.38
CA PHE A 171 5.48 -0.29 -10.23
C PHE A 171 6.03 -0.79 -11.56
N ASN A 172 7.21 -1.40 -11.52
CA ASN A 172 7.74 -2.22 -12.60
C ASN A 172 7.88 -3.64 -12.04
N ILE A 173 7.02 -4.53 -12.52
CA ILE A 173 6.93 -5.91 -12.00
C ILE A 173 7.35 -6.86 -13.09
N LEU A 174 8.34 -7.71 -12.79
CA LEU A 174 8.74 -8.81 -13.66
C LEU A 174 7.96 -10.05 -13.26
N LEU A 175 7.13 -10.53 -14.18
CA LEU A 175 6.45 -11.81 -14.05
C LEU A 175 7.29 -12.90 -14.72
N ARG A 176 7.73 -13.89 -13.97
CA ARG A 176 8.45 -15.05 -14.47
C ARG A 176 7.46 -16.19 -14.73
N SER A 177 7.39 -16.63 -15.97
CA SER A 177 6.51 -17.72 -16.41
C SER A 177 7.16 -18.57 -17.47
N ASN A 178 6.64 -19.77 -17.70
CA ASN A 178 6.95 -20.52 -18.90
C ASN A 178 6.29 -19.81 -20.10
N MET A 179 7.11 -19.34 -21.04
CA MET A 179 6.70 -18.50 -22.16
C MET A 179 6.64 -19.34 -23.46
N ASP A 180 5.96 -20.50 -23.43
CA ASP A 180 5.58 -21.22 -24.64
C ASP A 180 4.53 -20.43 -25.47
N GLU A 181 4.30 -20.84 -26.70
CA GLU A 181 3.36 -20.16 -27.63
C GLU A 181 1.95 -20.05 -27.04
N GLN A 182 1.48 -21.06 -26.32
CA GLN A 182 0.15 -21.07 -25.71
C GLN A 182 0.04 -20.01 -24.62
N ASN A 183 1.03 -19.91 -23.73
CA ASN A 183 1.04 -18.91 -22.69
C ASN A 183 1.21 -17.50 -23.23
N GLN A 184 2.01 -17.30 -24.28
CA GLN A 184 2.11 -16.02 -24.97
C GLN A 184 0.75 -15.55 -25.52
N GLN A 185 -0.01 -16.43 -26.16
CA GLN A 185 -1.34 -16.12 -26.66
C GLN A 185 -2.34 -15.80 -25.53
N LYS A 186 -2.29 -16.57 -24.42
CA LYS A 186 -3.11 -16.28 -23.22
C LYS A 186 -2.79 -14.92 -22.62
N ILE A 187 -1.52 -14.59 -22.44
CA ILE A 187 -1.08 -13.29 -21.93
C ILE A 187 -1.54 -12.16 -22.83
N LYS A 188 -1.43 -12.31 -24.15
CA LYS A 188 -1.91 -11.31 -25.10
C LYS A 188 -3.40 -11.02 -24.90
N LYS A 189 -4.25 -12.06 -24.83
CA LYS A 189 -5.68 -11.91 -24.58
C LYS A 189 -6.00 -11.25 -23.24
N LEU A 190 -5.24 -11.61 -22.17
CA LEU A 190 -5.40 -11.00 -20.85
C LEU A 190 -5.04 -9.50 -20.87
N VAL A 191 -3.93 -9.13 -21.54
CA VAL A 191 -3.50 -7.73 -21.67
C VAL A 191 -4.51 -6.92 -22.49
N GLU A 192 -4.97 -7.44 -23.63
CA GLU A 192 -6.00 -6.81 -24.46
C GLU A 192 -7.27 -6.55 -23.62
N ARG A 193 -7.79 -7.56 -22.91
CA ARG A 193 -8.96 -7.41 -22.04
C ARG A 193 -8.76 -6.33 -20.99
N VAL A 194 -7.63 -6.35 -20.25
CA VAL A 194 -7.34 -5.35 -19.20
C VAL A 194 -7.18 -3.95 -19.80
N THR A 195 -6.63 -3.84 -21.00
CA THR A 195 -6.49 -2.54 -21.69
C THR A 195 -7.84 -1.96 -22.08
N GLU A 196 -8.76 -2.80 -22.54
CA GLU A 196 -10.11 -2.39 -22.94
C GLU A 196 -11.03 -2.08 -21.74
N THR A 197 -11.02 -2.93 -20.72
CA THR A 197 -11.97 -2.84 -19.59
C THR A 197 -11.44 -2.14 -18.37
N GLY A 198 -10.11 -1.98 -18.24
CA GLY A 198 -9.47 -1.58 -17.01
C GLY A 198 -9.48 -2.68 -15.95
N LEU A 199 -9.03 -2.34 -14.75
CA LEU A 199 -9.04 -3.20 -13.56
C LEU A 199 -9.84 -2.55 -12.45
N TRP A 200 -10.66 -3.34 -11.78
CA TRP A 200 -11.33 -2.89 -10.56
C TRP A 200 -10.35 -2.84 -9.40
N ASN A 201 -10.34 -1.75 -8.65
CA ASN A 201 -9.38 -1.51 -7.58
C ASN A 201 -9.83 -2.15 -6.26
N PHE A 202 -9.98 -3.46 -6.23
CA PHE A 202 -10.28 -4.22 -5.02
C PHE A 202 -9.06 -4.35 -4.10
N TYR A 203 -9.31 -4.31 -2.79
CA TYR A 203 -8.31 -4.72 -1.81
C TYR A 203 -8.19 -6.24 -1.78
N GLY A 204 -6.96 -6.76 -1.94
CA GLY A 204 -6.68 -8.19 -1.85
C GLY A 204 -6.63 -8.70 -0.40
N GLU A 205 -6.57 -10.03 -0.24
CA GLU A 205 -6.63 -10.74 1.05
C GLU A 205 -5.58 -10.27 2.07
N GLN A 206 -4.37 -9.90 1.61
CA GLN A 206 -3.31 -9.39 2.48
C GLN A 206 -3.76 -8.19 3.33
N ARG A 207 -4.74 -7.39 2.83
CA ARG A 207 -5.29 -6.23 3.52
C ARG A 207 -6.02 -6.60 4.81
N PHE A 208 -6.56 -7.81 4.87
CA PHE A 208 -7.41 -8.29 5.95
C PHE A 208 -6.65 -9.13 6.99
N GLY A 209 -5.34 -9.35 6.75
CA GLY A 209 -4.48 -10.18 7.59
C GLY A 209 -4.64 -11.67 7.32
N LYS A 210 -3.73 -12.48 7.88
CA LYS A 210 -3.79 -13.93 7.76
C LYS A 210 -5.10 -14.42 8.36
N ASN A 211 -5.86 -15.22 7.62
CA ASN A 211 -7.17 -15.73 8.05
C ASN A 211 -8.15 -14.63 8.53
N LEU A 212 -8.10 -13.44 7.93
CA LEU A 212 -8.94 -12.29 8.25
C LEU A 212 -8.72 -11.73 9.69
N GLU A 213 -7.61 -12.04 10.33
CA GLU A 213 -7.35 -11.65 11.73
C GLU A 213 -7.44 -10.13 11.93
N THR A 214 -6.87 -9.35 11.01
CA THR A 214 -6.91 -7.89 11.11
C THR A 214 -8.34 -7.35 10.94
N LEU A 215 -9.14 -7.96 10.05
CA LEU A 215 -10.54 -7.60 9.87
C LEU A 215 -11.37 -7.94 11.12
N LYS A 216 -11.17 -9.13 11.72
CA LYS A 216 -11.84 -9.53 12.96
C LYS A 216 -11.59 -8.54 14.09
N ILE A 217 -10.32 -8.19 14.34
CA ILE A 217 -9.97 -7.18 15.36
C ILE A 217 -10.70 -5.86 15.08
N GLY A 218 -10.83 -5.45 13.82
CA GLY A 218 -11.54 -4.23 13.47
C GLY A 218 -13.05 -4.28 13.75
N LEU A 219 -13.69 -5.41 13.50
CA LEU A 219 -15.10 -5.64 13.82
C LEU A 219 -15.33 -5.71 15.34
N ASP A 220 -14.44 -6.38 16.09
CA ASP A 220 -14.45 -6.44 17.55
C ASP A 220 -14.32 -5.04 18.17
N LEU A 221 -13.44 -4.18 17.61
CA LEU A 221 -13.32 -2.78 18.03
C LEU A 221 -14.62 -1.99 17.81
N LEU A 222 -15.32 -2.20 16.70
CA LEU A 222 -16.61 -1.56 16.43
C LEU A 222 -17.72 -2.11 17.32
N ALA A 223 -17.63 -3.37 17.73
CA ALA A 223 -18.49 -3.99 18.74
C ALA A 223 -18.14 -3.58 20.18
N GLN A 224 -17.17 -2.68 20.37
CA GLN A 224 -16.70 -2.20 21.67
C GLN A 224 -16.09 -3.30 22.57
N ASP A 225 -15.48 -4.32 21.96
CA ASP A 225 -14.80 -5.38 22.69
C ASP A 225 -13.59 -4.83 23.47
N LYS A 226 -13.48 -5.23 24.75
CA LYS A 226 -12.46 -4.74 25.66
C LYS A 226 -11.05 -5.25 25.30
N GLU A 227 -10.94 -6.51 24.84
CA GLU A 227 -9.65 -7.10 24.48
C GLU A 227 -9.11 -6.49 23.18
N ALA A 228 -9.97 -6.26 22.18
CA ALA A 228 -9.61 -5.55 20.98
C ALA A 228 -9.14 -4.13 21.29
N SER A 229 -9.79 -3.44 22.24
CA SER A 229 -9.46 -2.08 22.67
C SER A 229 -8.10 -1.96 23.39
N ARG A 230 -7.60 -3.06 23.97
CA ARG A 230 -6.26 -3.12 24.59
C ARG A 230 -5.12 -3.31 23.61
N ARG A 231 -5.42 -3.64 22.34
CA ARG A 231 -4.38 -3.80 21.31
C ARG A 231 -3.60 -2.49 21.07
N PRO A 232 -2.32 -2.58 20.63
CA PRO A 232 -1.52 -1.40 20.32
C PRO A 232 -2.21 -0.44 19.35
N PHE A 233 -2.02 0.86 19.53
CA PHE A 233 -2.69 1.91 18.74
C PHE A 233 -2.56 1.71 17.23
N TYR A 234 -1.36 1.37 16.74
CA TYR A 234 -1.12 1.14 15.32
C TYR A 234 -1.96 -0.02 14.77
N LEU A 235 -2.11 -1.11 15.55
CA LEU A 235 -2.89 -2.28 15.16
C LEU A 235 -4.38 -1.96 15.13
N ARG A 236 -4.88 -1.19 16.13
CA ARG A 236 -6.28 -0.72 16.14
C ARG A 236 -6.59 0.14 14.91
N LYS A 237 -5.69 1.07 14.56
CA LYS A 237 -5.83 1.91 13.36
C LYS A 237 -5.83 1.06 12.08
N LEU A 238 -4.93 0.08 11.99
CA LEU A 238 -4.86 -0.84 10.84
C LEU A 238 -6.15 -1.67 10.72
N ALA A 239 -6.65 -2.18 11.85
CA ALA A 239 -7.84 -3.02 11.91
C ALA A 239 -9.12 -2.28 11.51
N LEU A 240 -9.33 -1.06 12.00
CA LEU A 240 -10.45 -0.21 11.56
C LEU A 240 -10.36 0.12 10.07
N SER A 241 -9.16 0.36 9.56
CA SER A 241 -8.95 0.60 8.14
C SER A 241 -9.18 -0.67 7.28
N ALA A 242 -8.98 -1.88 7.83
CA ALA A 242 -9.35 -3.13 7.17
C ALA A 242 -10.87 -3.25 7.01
N VAL A 243 -11.65 -2.89 8.04
CA VAL A 243 -13.13 -2.86 7.94
C VAL A 243 -13.58 -1.89 6.84
N GLN A 244 -13.02 -0.69 6.79
CA GLN A 244 -13.33 0.26 5.70
C GLN A 244 -13.01 -0.33 4.32
N SER A 245 -11.91 -1.08 4.20
CA SER A 245 -11.52 -1.72 2.95
C SER A 245 -12.47 -2.87 2.56
N ALA A 246 -13.00 -3.62 3.55
CA ALA A 246 -13.99 -4.67 3.30
C ALA A 246 -15.33 -4.08 2.83
N LEU A 247 -15.79 -2.99 3.47
CA LEU A 247 -16.97 -2.23 3.03
C LEU A 247 -16.81 -1.69 1.62
N PHE A 248 -15.64 -1.12 1.31
CA PHE A 248 -15.34 -0.64 -0.03
C PHE A 248 -15.42 -1.77 -1.07
N ASN A 249 -14.82 -2.92 -0.77
CA ASN A 249 -14.87 -4.08 -1.66
C ASN A 249 -16.32 -4.52 -1.93
N GLU A 250 -17.17 -4.55 -0.89
CA GLU A 250 -18.57 -4.96 -1.07
C GLU A 250 -19.36 -3.96 -1.91
N VAL A 251 -19.19 -2.66 -1.68
CA VAL A 251 -19.81 -1.60 -2.51
C VAL A 251 -19.35 -1.72 -3.96
N LEU A 252 -18.04 -1.91 -4.19
CA LEU A 252 -17.51 -2.04 -5.54
C LEU A 252 -18.00 -3.32 -6.21
N ARG A 253 -18.05 -4.44 -5.49
CA ARG A 253 -18.60 -5.72 -5.97
C ARG A 253 -20.03 -5.55 -6.47
N LEU A 254 -20.90 -4.94 -5.65
CA LEU A 254 -22.29 -4.68 -6.02
C LEU A 254 -22.42 -3.81 -7.27
N ARG A 255 -21.54 -2.80 -7.44
CA ARG A 255 -21.54 -1.94 -8.62
C ARG A 255 -21.09 -2.62 -9.91
N VAL A 256 -20.25 -3.63 -9.79
CA VAL A 256 -19.69 -4.36 -10.93
C VAL A 256 -20.58 -5.52 -11.36
N THR A 257 -21.39 -6.06 -10.44
CA THR A 257 -22.27 -7.21 -10.70
C THR A 257 -23.72 -6.85 -11.03
N ASN A 258 -24.13 -5.59 -10.80
CA ASN A 258 -25.42 -5.01 -11.19
C ASN A 258 -25.24 -4.06 -12.39
#